data_0285d623316f7d92e2d2ac2e6d35d337
#
_entry.id   0285d623316f7d92e2d2ac2e6d35d337
#
_cell.length_a   1.000
_cell.length_b   1.000
_cell.length_c   1.000
_cell.angle_alpha   90.00
_cell.angle_beta   90.00
_cell.angle_gamma   90.00
#
_symmetry.space_group_name_H-M   'P 1'
#
loop_
_entity.id
_entity.type
_entity.pdbx_description
1 polymer ?
#
loop_
_entity_poly.entity_id
_entity_poly.type
_entity_poly.pdbx_seq_one_letter_code
_entity_poly.pdbx_strand_id
1 'polypeptide(L)'
;VHFMRNVLSRVSRKHAAWAAGALKAVFAMESRDAALRKAEDVAAQMESRGLKAAASCLREGIGESTTYLLDDYPVEHRRRIRTNNMIERLNREIRRRTRVVGSFPDGRSALMLVCVRIRYVTANDWSSRRYLNMSRLGDTMQTTD
;
A
#
# COMPACT_ATOMS: atom_id res chain seq x y z
N VAL A 1 -1.72 -4.20 2.05
CA VAL A 1 -2.23 -5.52 1.62
C VAL A 1 -1.10 -6.55 1.59
N HIS A 2 0.03 -6.28 0.91
CA HIS A 2 1.15 -7.23 0.79
C HIS A 2 1.80 -7.54 2.13
N PHE A 3 2.02 -6.53 2.97
CA PHE A 3 2.56 -6.70 4.31
C PHE A 3 1.68 -7.63 5.18
N MET A 4 0.37 -7.39 5.23
CA MET A 4 -0.53 -8.29 5.97
C MET A 4 -0.45 -9.73 5.48
N ARG A 5 -0.38 -9.93 4.15
CA ARG A 5 -0.21 -11.26 3.56
C ARG A 5 1.11 -11.92 3.99
N ASN A 6 2.19 -11.12 4.03
CA ASN A 6 3.50 -11.58 4.46
C ASN A 6 3.50 -12.04 5.94
N VAL A 7 2.88 -11.27 6.84
CA VAL A 7 2.72 -11.68 8.24
C VAL A 7 1.85 -12.95 8.34
N LEU A 8 0.70 -12.98 7.64
CA LEU A 8 -0.22 -14.11 7.69
C LEU A 8 0.36 -15.39 7.10
N SER A 9 1.30 -15.31 6.14
CA SER A 9 1.96 -16.50 5.60
C SER A 9 2.84 -17.24 6.63
N ARG A 10 3.18 -16.57 7.74
CA ARG A 10 3.93 -17.12 8.87
C ARG A 10 3.03 -17.56 10.03
N VAL A 11 1.71 -17.50 9.85
CA VAL A 11 0.72 -17.90 10.86
C VAL A 11 0.13 -19.25 10.50
N SER A 12 0.07 -20.15 11.48
CA SER A 12 -0.57 -21.45 11.29
C SER A 12 -2.07 -21.31 11.01
N ARG A 13 -2.64 -22.25 10.27
CA ARG A 13 -4.05 -22.23 9.85
C ARG A 13 -5.03 -22.07 11.04
N LYS A 14 -4.69 -22.66 12.17
CA LYS A 14 -5.46 -22.59 13.43
C LYS A 14 -5.63 -21.13 13.92
N HIS A 15 -4.61 -20.31 13.75
CA HIS A 15 -4.59 -18.92 14.25
C HIS A 15 -4.84 -17.87 13.18
N ALA A 16 -5.04 -18.26 11.90
CA ALA A 16 -5.14 -17.34 10.77
C ALA A 16 -6.27 -16.33 10.90
N ALA A 17 -7.47 -16.77 11.32
CA ALA A 17 -8.63 -15.89 11.47
C ALA A 17 -8.40 -14.84 12.57
N TRP A 18 -7.88 -15.27 13.73
CA TRP A 18 -7.55 -14.38 14.82
C TRP A 18 -6.47 -13.36 14.40
N ALA A 19 -5.37 -13.81 13.80
CA ALA A 19 -4.28 -12.95 13.36
C ALA A 19 -4.73 -11.93 12.32
N ALA A 20 -5.60 -12.34 11.38
CA ALA A 20 -6.18 -11.42 10.40
C ALA A 20 -7.04 -10.34 11.05
N GLY A 21 -7.84 -10.68 12.07
CA GLY A 21 -8.62 -9.72 12.84
C GLY A 21 -7.73 -8.74 13.63
N ALA A 22 -6.71 -9.27 14.31
CA ALA A 22 -5.75 -8.48 15.07
C ALA A 22 -4.97 -7.49 14.18
N LEU A 23 -4.47 -7.94 13.02
CA LEU A 23 -3.81 -7.07 12.05
C LEU A 23 -4.75 -5.99 11.49
N LYS A 24 -6.00 -6.33 11.19
CA LYS A 24 -7.00 -5.31 10.76
C LYS A 24 -7.18 -4.23 11.82
N ALA A 25 -7.22 -4.60 13.12
CA ALA A 25 -7.33 -3.65 14.21
C ALA A 25 -6.12 -2.70 14.29
N VAL A 26 -4.90 -3.19 14.06
CA VAL A 26 -3.69 -2.35 13.97
C VAL A 26 -3.84 -1.28 12.87
N PHE A 27 -4.28 -1.68 11.66
CA PHE A 27 -4.44 -0.76 10.54
C PHE A 27 -5.71 0.11 10.61
N ALA A 28 -6.57 -0.10 11.60
CA ALA A 28 -7.76 0.72 11.87
C ALA A 28 -7.49 1.85 12.86
N MET A 29 -6.27 1.94 13.43
CA MET A 29 -5.90 3.00 14.36
C MET A 29 -5.88 4.37 13.67
N GLU A 30 -6.23 5.41 14.42
CA GLU A 30 -6.35 6.78 13.90
C GLU A 30 -5.00 7.50 13.79
N SER A 31 -4.02 7.11 14.61
CA SER A 31 -2.67 7.69 14.62
C SER A 31 -1.60 6.61 14.45
N ARG A 32 -0.43 7.04 13.98
CA ARG A 32 0.73 6.16 13.81
C ARG A 32 1.18 5.57 15.14
N ASP A 33 1.24 6.38 16.19
CA ASP A 33 1.66 5.93 17.53
C ASP A 33 0.70 4.91 18.12
N ALA A 34 -0.61 5.11 17.95
CA ALA A 34 -1.61 4.13 18.36
C ALA A 34 -1.47 2.81 17.58
N ALA A 35 -1.18 2.90 16.26
CA ALA A 35 -0.96 1.72 15.43
C ALA A 35 0.30 0.96 15.83
N LEU A 36 1.40 1.64 16.14
CA LEU A 36 2.65 1.03 16.60
C LEU A 36 2.49 0.35 17.97
N ARG A 37 1.86 1.02 18.93
CA ARG A 37 1.55 0.41 20.25
C ARG A 37 0.65 -0.82 20.08
N LYS A 38 -0.39 -0.71 19.27
CA LYS A 38 -1.30 -1.83 19.00
C LYS A 38 -0.59 -2.99 18.32
N ALA A 39 0.35 -2.70 17.43
CA ALA A 39 1.15 -3.73 16.77
C ALA A 39 2.05 -4.47 17.74
N GLU A 40 2.65 -3.78 18.71
CA GLU A 40 3.45 -4.41 19.75
C GLU A 40 2.61 -5.34 20.64
N ASP A 41 1.42 -4.90 21.06
CA ASP A 41 0.47 -5.74 21.81
C ASP A 41 0.11 -7.00 21.01
N VAL A 42 -0.13 -6.86 19.71
CA VAL A 42 -0.46 -7.99 18.83
C VAL A 42 0.74 -8.91 18.65
N ALA A 43 1.96 -8.37 18.50
CA ALA A 43 3.18 -9.15 18.40
C ALA A 43 3.42 -9.98 19.67
N ALA A 44 3.26 -9.40 20.86
CA ALA A 44 3.35 -10.10 22.14
C ALA A 44 2.30 -11.23 22.25
N GLN A 45 1.07 -10.98 21.80
CA GLN A 45 0.02 -12.00 21.72
C GLN A 45 0.34 -13.11 20.71
N MET A 46 1.02 -12.81 19.60
CA MET A 46 1.50 -13.80 18.64
C MET A 46 2.57 -14.68 19.29
N GLU A 47 3.52 -14.10 20.01
CA GLU A 47 4.56 -14.84 20.72
C GLU A 47 4.01 -15.80 21.78
N SER A 48 3.04 -15.35 22.58
CA SER A 48 2.37 -16.20 23.57
C SER A 48 1.64 -17.41 22.94
N ARG A 49 1.29 -17.31 21.66
CA ARG A 49 0.68 -18.39 20.86
C ARG A 49 1.71 -19.21 20.06
N GLY A 50 3.00 -18.98 20.28
CA GLY A 50 4.08 -19.66 19.56
C GLY A 50 4.33 -19.17 18.14
N LEU A 51 3.75 -18.03 17.73
CA LEU A 51 3.86 -17.45 16.38
C LEU A 51 5.03 -16.46 16.27
N LYS A 52 6.21 -16.85 16.77
CA LYS A 52 7.40 -15.96 16.84
C LYS A 52 7.79 -15.34 15.50
N ALA A 53 7.78 -16.13 14.42
CA ALA A 53 8.15 -15.64 13.08
C ALA A 53 7.16 -14.60 12.54
N ALA A 54 5.87 -14.70 12.88
CA ALA A 54 4.87 -13.70 12.52
C ALA A 54 5.03 -12.43 13.35
N ALA A 55 5.33 -12.54 14.63
CA ALA A 55 5.60 -11.43 15.53
C ALA A 55 6.82 -10.61 15.09
N SER A 56 7.95 -11.27 14.77
CA SER A 56 9.16 -10.63 14.24
C SER A 56 8.85 -9.87 12.94
N CYS A 57 8.18 -10.53 11.98
CA CYS A 57 7.77 -9.91 10.73
C CYS A 57 6.86 -8.68 10.95
N LEU A 58 5.97 -8.73 11.95
CA LEU A 58 5.10 -7.60 12.28
C LEU A 58 5.92 -6.42 12.80
N ARG A 59 6.83 -6.63 13.77
CA ARG A 59 7.69 -5.58 14.33
C ARG A 59 8.59 -4.95 13.28
N GLU A 60 9.21 -5.75 12.43
CA GLU A 60 10.14 -5.29 11.41
C GLU A 60 9.47 -4.38 10.36
N GLY A 61 8.24 -4.69 9.95
CA GLY A 61 7.62 -3.99 8.82
C GLY A 61 6.51 -3.01 9.19
N ILE A 62 6.08 -2.93 10.45
CA ILE A 62 4.93 -2.09 10.82
C ILE A 62 5.24 -0.60 10.69
N GLY A 63 6.47 -0.18 10.99
CA GLY A 63 6.90 1.22 10.89
C GLY A 63 6.72 1.78 9.49
N GLU A 64 7.20 1.06 8.48
CA GLU A 64 7.04 1.43 7.06
C GLU A 64 5.58 1.31 6.59
N SER A 65 4.89 0.26 7.05
CA SER A 65 3.51 -0.01 6.63
C SER A 65 2.48 0.98 7.18
N THR A 66 2.86 1.81 8.15
CA THR A 66 2.01 2.83 8.80
C THR A 66 2.39 4.26 8.44
N THR A 67 3.31 4.48 7.50
CA THR A 67 3.73 5.84 7.06
C THR A 67 2.57 6.69 6.56
N TYR A 68 1.51 6.09 6.00
CA TYR A 68 0.31 6.81 5.57
C TYR A 68 -0.47 7.47 6.74
N LEU A 69 -0.13 7.15 7.99
CA LEU A 69 -0.71 7.75 9.20
C LEU A 69 0.11 8.92 9.75
N LEU A 70 1.25 9.26 9.13
CA LEU A 70 2.01 10.45 9.47
C LEU A 70 1.13 11.71 9.33
N ASP A 71 1.38 12.70 10.17
CA ASP A 71 0.60 13.94 10.21
C ASP A 71 0.80 14.79 8.96
N ASP A 72 1.92 14.61 8.26
CA ASP A 72 2.20 15.21 6.94
C ASP A 72 1.15 14.84 5.88
N TYR A 73 0.43 13.75 6.06
CA TYR A 73 -0.60 13.31 5.13
C TYR A 73 -2.01 13.70 5.57
N PRO A 74 -2.77 14.47 4.79
CA PRO A 74 -4.16 14.79 5.07
C PRO A 74 -5.01 13.54 5.33
N VAL A 75 -5.89 13.59 6.31
CA VAL A 75 -6.72 12.45 6.73
C VAL A 75 -7.56 11.90 5.57
N GLU A 76 -8.08 12.79 4.71
CA GLU A 76 -8.85 12.40 3.51
C GLU A 76 -8.05 11.59 2.49
N HIS A 77 -6.70 11.70 2.52
CA HIS A 77 -5.82 10.97 1.60
C HIS A 77 -5.43 9.58 2.14
N ARG A 78 -5.42 9.40 3.47
CA ARG A 78 -4.93 8.18 4.13
C ARG A 78 -5.55 6.90 3.58
N ARG A 79 -6.85 6.91 3.30
CA ARG A 79 -7.56 5.76 2.70
C ARG A 79 -7.02 5.37 1.31
N ARG A 80 -6.54 6.33 0.54
CA ARG A 80 -6.10 6.16 -0.85
C ARG A 80 -4.63 5.81 -0.95
N ILE A 81 -3.78 6.42 -0.12
CA ILE A 81 -2.34 6.14 -0.10
C ILE A 81 -1.97 4.88 0.67
N ARG A 82 -2.86 4.38 1.54
CA ARG A 82 -2.68 3.13 2.27
C ARG A 82 -2.45 1.91 1.38
N THR A 83 -2.86 1.94 0.14
CA THR A 83 -2.71 0.84 -0.82
C THR A 83 -2.23 1.37 -2.16
N ASN A 84 -1.49 0.54 -2.89
CA ASN A 84 -1.03 0.83 -4.25
C ASN A 84 -1.97 0.30 -5.35
N ASN A 85 -3.24 0.05 -5.02
CA ASN A 85 -4.23 -0.53 -5.94
C ASN A 85 -4.36 0.23 -7.27
N MET A 86 -4.16 1.56 -7.24
CA MET A 86 -4.15 2.39 -8.46
C MET A 86 -3.02 2.01 -9.40
N ILE A 87 -1.81 1.90 -8.85
CA ILE A 87 -0.60 1.52 -9.61
C ILE A 87 -0.74 0.08 -10.12
N GLU A 88 -1.26 -0.82 -9.29
CA GLU A 88 -1.50 -2.22 -9.69
C GLU A 88 -2.52 -2.32 -10.82
N ARG A 89 -3.59 -1.50 -10.79
CA ARG A 89 -4.57 -1.44 -11.87
C ARG A 89 -3.96 -0.90 -13.15
N LEU A 90 -3.18 0.19 -13.07
CA LEU A 90 -2.46 0.75 -14.21
C LEU A 90 -1.49 -0.27 -14.81
N ASN A 91 -0.69 -0.94 -13.98
CA ASN A 91 0.23 -1.99 -14.41
C ASN A 91 -0.50 -3.15 -15.10
N ARG A 92 -1.68 -3.54 -14.62
CA ARG A 92 -2.51 -4.56 -15.25
C ARG A 92 -2.97 -4.15 -16.66
N GLU A 93 -3.38 -2.89 -16.81
CA GLU A 93 -3.78 -2.35 -18.12
C GLU A 93 -2.59 -2.28 -19.09
N ILE A 94 -1.42 -1.85 -18.62
CA ILE A 94 -0.19 -1.86 -19.42
C ILE A 94 0.13 -3.29 -19.87
N ARG A 95 0.20 -4.23 -18.93
CA ARG A 95 0.51 -5.64 -19.22
C ARG A 95 -0.48 -6.27 -20.21
N ARG A 96 -1.77 -5.94 -20.08
CA ARG A 96 -2.79 -6.46 -20.99
C ARG A 96 -2.51 -6.04 -22.45
N ARG A 97 -2.04 -4.81 -22.65
CA ARG A 97 -1.74 -4.30 -24.00
C ARG A 97 -0.39 -4.76 -24.53
N THR A 98 0.63 -4.80 -23.69
CA THR A 98 1.96 -5.27 -24.12
C THR A 98 1.95 -6.74 -24.50
N ARG A 99 1.14 -7.57 -23.83
CA ARG A 99 0.99 -8.99 -24.21
C ARG A 99 0.39 -9.22 -25.59
N VAL A 100 -0.49 -8.33 -26.05
CA VAL A 100 -1.11 -8.45 -27.39
C VAL A 100 -0.09 -8.19 -28.49
N VAL A 101 0.91 -7.35 -28.25
CA VAL A 101 1.97 -7.05 -29.23
C VAL A 101 2.95 -8.22 -29.37
N GLY A 102 3.09 -9.06 -28.33
CA GLY A 102 3.97 -10.21 -28.32
C GLY A 102 5.45 -9.82 -28.17
N SER A 103 6.06 -9.30 -29.23
CA SER A 103 7.46 -8.87 -29.24
C SER A 103 7.60 -7.42 -29.72
N PHE A 104 8.49 -6.66 -29.07
CA PHE A 104 8.82 -5.29 -29.47
C PHE A 104 10.17 -5.29 -30.20
N PRO A 105 10.31 -4.53 -31.31
CA PRO A 105 11.57 -4.42 -32.02
C PRO A 105 12.68 -3.78 -31.16
N ASP A 106 12.32 -2.88 -30.27
CA ASP A 106 13.25 -2.19 -29.36
C ASP A 106 12.54 -1.67 -28.11
N GLY A 107 13.33 -1.22 -27.11
CA GLY A 107 12.82 -0.67 -25.87
C GLY A 107 12.06 0.65 -26.03
N ARG A 108 12.37 1.43 -27.07
CA ARG A 108 11.70 2.71 -27.37
C ARG A 108 10.26 2.48 -27.83
N SER A 109 10.06 1.49 -28.70
CA SER A 109 8.71 1.07 -29.16
C SER A 109 7.85 0.60 -27.99
N ALA A 110 8.43 -0.18 -27.06
CA ALA A 110 7.75 -0.60 -25.84
C ALA A 110 7.38 0.60 -24.95
N LEU A 111 8.31 1.53 -24.77
CA LEU A 111 8.07 2.74 -23.98
C LEU A 111 6.98 3.63 -24.59
N MET A 112 6.98 3.80 -25.91
CA MET A 112 5.94 4.57 -26.60
C MET A 112 4.55 3.99 -26.37
N LEU A 113 4.39 2.66 -26.47
CA LEU A 113 3.10 2.01 -26.19
C LEU A 113 2.64 2.26 -24.75
N VAL A 114 3.57 2.17 -23.79
CA VAL A 114 3.29 2.45 -22.38
C VAL A 114 2.85 3.91 -22.20
N CYS A 115 3.57 4.86 -22.80
CA CYS A 115 3.25 6.29 -22.72
C CYS A 115 1.86 6.61 -23.31
N VAL A 116 1.57 6.08 -24.50
CA VAL A 116 0.24 6.24 -25.14
C VAL A 116 -0.85 5.65 -24.24
N ARG A 117 -0.61 4.48 -23.65
CA ARG A 117 -1.61 3.85 -22.78
C ARG A 117 -1.83 4.64 -21.50
N ILE A 118 -0.79 5.15 -20.86
CA ILE A 118 -0.90 6.02 -19.70
C ILE A 118 -1.71 7.27 -20.05
N ARG A 119 -1.38 7.94 -21.16
CA ARG A 119 -2.13 9.13 -21.63
C ARG A 119 -3.60 8.81 -21.86
N TYR A 120 -3.90 7.71 -22.53
CA TYR A 120 -5.28 7.28 -22.75
C TYR A 120 -6.05 7.03 -21.45
N VAL A 121 -5.43 6.35 -20.48
CA VAL A 121 -6.05 6.07 -19.20
C VAL A 121 -6.24 7.33 -18.37
N THR A 122 -5.28 8.26 -18.40
CA THR A 122 -5.35 9.53 -17.65
C THR A 122 -6.24 10.57 -18.31
N ALA A 123 -6.51 10.49 -19.62
CA ALA A 123 -7.41 11.39 -20.33
C ALA A 123 -8.90 11.03 -20.20
N ASN A 124 -9.21 9.82 -19.73
CA ASN A 124 -10.60 9.36 -19.53
C ASN A 124 -11.07 9.62 -18.09
N ASP A 125 -12.23 9.07 -17.70
CA ASP A 125 -12.89 9.22 -16.38
C ASP A 125 -12.00 9.03 -15.14
N TRP A 126 -10.81 8.47 -15.31
CA TRP A 126 -9.80 8.42 -14.27
C TRP A 126 -9.24 9.78 -13.90
N SER A 127 -9.13 10.69 -14.84
CA SER A 127 -8.64 12.07 -14.63
C SER A 127 -9.69 12.96 -13.97
N SER A 128 -10.97 12.67 -14.15
CA SER A 128 -12.07 13.45 -13.57
C SER A 128 -12.24 13.18 -12.06
N ARG A 129 -11.81 12.03 -11.57
CA ARG A 129 -11.80 11.71 -10.14
C ARG A 129 -10.49 12.17 -9.52
N ARG A 130 -10.50 13.33 -8.89
CA ARG A 130 -9.37 13.79 -8.06
C ARG A 130 -9.14 12.81 -6.92
N TYR A 131 -8.16 11.93 -7.07
CA TYR A 131 -7.78 10.95 -6.06
C TYR A 131 -7.14 11.59 -4.85
N LEU A 132 -6.35 12.62 -5.05
CA LEU A 132 -5.70 13.39 -4.01
C LEU A 132 -6.01 14.88 -4.22
N ASN A 133 -6.24 15.57 -3.14
CA ASN A 133 -6.31 17.05 -3.17
C ASN A 133 -4.87 17.58 -3.17
N MET A 134 -4.39 18.01 -4.32
CA MET A 134 -3.02 18.51 -4.50
C MET A 134 -2.85 19.98 -4.08
N SER A 135 -3.92 20.67 -3.68
CA SER A 135 -3.83 22.07 -3.26
C SER A 135 -2.92 22.26 -2.02
N ARG A 136 -2.78 21.22 -1.19
CA ARG A 136 -1.91 21.24 -0.01
C ARG A 136 -0.47 20.80 -0.28
N LEU A 137 -0.11 20.40 -1.50
CA LEU A 137 1.26 20.01 -1.83
C LEU A 137 2.21 21.21 -1.74
N GLY A 138 1.72 22.41 -2.04
CA GLY A 138 2.48 23.65 -1.90
C GLY A 138 2.84 23.99 -0.45
N ASP A 139 1.96 23.67 0.50
CA ASP A 139 2.17 23.94 1.92
C ASP A 139 3.27 23.04 2.51
N THR A 140 3.37 21.80 2.02
CA THR A 140 4.37 20.82 2.49
C THR A 140 5.77 21.11 1.95
N MET A 141 5.87 21.78 0.79
CA MET A 141 7.18 22.14 0.19
C MET A 141 7.80 23.41 0.81
N GLN A 142 7.03 24.20 1.54
CA GLN A 142 7.51 25.44 2.19
C GLN A 142 8.10 25.20 3.59
N THR A 143 8.00 23.99 4.14
CA THR A 143 8.45 23.68 5.52
C THR A 143 9.85 23.04 5.55
N THR A 144 10.60 23.05 4.44
CA THR A 144 11.94 22.40 4.35
C THR A 144 13.05 23.43 4.12
N ASP A 145 12.97 24.61 4.77
CA ASP A 145 14.09 25.56 4.92
C ASP A 145 14.56 25.60 6.38
#